data_d061e1b7a4dfaf6607f0fe7a7a9de6cc
#
_entry.id   d061e1b7a4dfaf6607f0fe7a7a9de6cc
#
_cell.length_a   1.000
_cell.length_b   1.000
_cell.length_c   1.000
_cell.angle_alpha   90.00
_cell.angle_beta   90.00
_cell.angle_gamma   90.00
#
_symmetry.space_group_name_H-M   'P 1'
#
loop_
_entity.id
_entity.type
_entity.pdbx_description
1 polymer ?
#
loop_
_entity_poly.entity_id
_entity_poly.type
_entity_poly.pdbx_seq_one_letter_code
_entity_poly.pdbx_strand_id
1 'polypeptide(L)'
;LYFSNARIGEMASFYRSIYPQFDSGRFKKLGEVFDLDPKRQMRKLSKGMQKQAAFWMMMSLRPDILVLDEPVDGLDPVMRRQIWSIVMSDVAENGTSVLISSHNLRELEDVCDHVGIMNRGKIMIERTLSDLQEGIVKMQLALPDGGTLPDGLDILHASSTGRLQTLIL
;
A
#
# COMPACT_ATOMS: atom_id res chain seq x y z
N LEU A 1 -18.37 -0.69 2.19
CA LEU A 1 -19.72 -1.00 1.73
C LEU A 1 -20.25 0.16 0.90
N TYR A 2 -20.72 -0.08 -0.31
CA TYR A 2 -21.33 0.97 -1.13
C TYR A 2 -22.56 0.45 -1.89
N PHE A 3 -23.50 1.34 -2.14
CA PHE A 3 -24.67 1.03 -2.94
C PHE A 3 -24.36 1.33 -4.42
N SER A 4 -24.38 0.31 -5.26
CA SER A 4 -23.96 0.41 -6.67
C SER A 4 -24.75 1.46 -7.47
N ASN A 5 -25.99 1.69 -7.14
CA ASN A 5 -26.86 2.67 -7.80
C ASN A 5 -26.74 4.09 -7.25
N ALA A 6 -26.16 4.25 -6.06
CA ALA A 6 -25.97 5.57 -5.43
C ALA A 6 -24.91 6.39 -6.15
N ARG A 7 -25.04 7.70 -6.09
CA ARG A 7 -24.01 8.65 -6.49
C ARG A 7 -22.98 8.82 -5.37
N ILE A 8 -21.77 9.23 -5.71
CA ILE A 8 -20.71 9.48 -4.70
C ILE A 8 -21.21 10.47 -3.62
N GLY A 9 -21.86 11.57 -4.02
CA GLY A 9 -22.40 12.56 -3.08
C GLY A 9 -23.54 12.03 -2.20
N GLU A 10 -24.37 11.11 -2.71
CA GLU A 10 -25.41 10.44 -1.92
C GLU A 10 -24.78 9.50 -0.89
N MET A 11 -23.72 8.76 -1.28
CA MET A 11 -22.93 7.95 -0.36
C MET A 11 -22.29 8.79 0.74
N ALA A 12 -21.69 9.94 0.38
CA ALA A 12 -21.11 10.86 1.36
C ALA A 12 -22.16 11.40 2.36
N SER A 13 -23.37 11.71 1.87
CA SER A 13 -24.49 12.16 2.71
C SER A 13 -24.94 11.04 3.66
N PHE A 14 -24.98 9.81 3.21
CA PHE A 14 -25.29 8.65 4.02
C PHE A 14 -24.22 8.42 5.11
N TYR A 15 -22.92 8.44 4.76
CA TYR A 15 -21.83 8.33 5.73
C TYR A 15 -21.89 9.44 6.79
N ARG A 16 -22.12 10.67 6.37
CA ARG A 16 -22.28 11.80 7.28
C ARG A 16 -23.45 11.64 8.26
N SER A 17 -24.54 10.96 7.86
CA SER A 17 -25.67 10.72 8.74
C SER A 17 -25.41 9.65 9.80
N ILE A 18 -24.49 8.71 9.52
CA ILE A 18 -24.17 7.57 10.41
C ILE A 18 -22.94 7.88 11.28
N TYR A 19 -21.95 8.57 10.72
CA TYR A 19 -20.68 8.82 11.38
C TYR A 19 -20.54 10.29 11.76
N PRO A 20 -20.70 10.64 13.07
CA PRO A 20 -20.61 12.03 13.53
C PRO A 20 -19.27 12.71 13.24
N GLN A 21 -18.18 11.91 13.13
CA GLN A 21 -16.83 12.38 12.83
C GLN A 21 -16.60 12.68 11.34
N PHE A 22 -17.60 12.48 10.46
CA PHE A 22 -17.44 12.75 9.03
C PHE A 22 -17.08 14.21 8.76
N ASP A 23 -15.88 14.46 8.26
CA ASP A 23 -15.36 15.79 7.95
C ASP A 23 -15.75 16.21 6.52
N SER A 24 -16.77 17.06 6.41
CA SER A 24 -17.24 17.58 5.13
C SER A 24 -16.23 18.49 4.42
N GLY A 25 -15.37 19.19 5.19
CA GLY A 25 -14.29 20.01 4.65
C GLY A 25 -13.20 19.15 4.02
N ARG A 26 -12.82 18.08 4.70
CA ARG A 26 -11.88 17.10 4.20
C ARG A 26 -12.44 16.36 2.96
N PHE A 27 -13.71 15.97 2.99
CA PHE A 27 -14.38 15.38 1.83
C PHE A 27 -14.26 16.26 0.59
N LYS A 28 -14.46 17.59 0.74
CA LYS A 28 -14.29 18.54 -0.37
C LYS A 28 -12.84 18.58 -0.87
N LYS A 29 -11.86 18.70 0.03
CA LYS A 29 -10.43 18.74 -0.33
C LYS A 29 -9.97 17.47 -1.04
N LEU A 30 -10.36 16.30 -0.53
CA LEU A 30 -10.03 15.02 -1.15
C LEU A 30 -10.71 14.85 -2.51
N GLY A 31 -11.89 15.44 -2.72
CA GLY A 31 -12.58 15.46 -4.01
C GLY A 31 -11.76 16.14 -5.11
N GLU A 32 -11.01 17.18 -4.76
CA GLU A 32 -10.11 17.88 -5.69
C GLU A 32 -8.90 17.00 -6.07
N VAL A 33 -8.43 16.15 -5.12
CA VAL A 33 -7.31 15.22 -5.37
C VAL A 33 -7.72 14.05 -6.25
N PHE A 34 -8.89 13.45 -5.99
CA PHE A 34 -9.37 12.28 -6.74
C PHE A 34 -9.98 12.64 -8.09
N ASP A 35 -10.33 13.90 -8.31
CA ASP A 35 -10.92 14.42 -9.56
C ASP A 35 -12.12 13.59 -10.04
N LEU A 36 -12.97 13.17 -9.10
CA LEU A 36 -14.20 12.42 -9.38
C LEU A 36 -15.43 13.29 -9.19
N ASP A 37 -16.29 13.34 -10.20
CA ASP A 37 -17.57 14.05 -10.11
C ASP A 37 -18.49 13.36 -9.07
N PRO A 38 -18.88 14.06 -7.98
CA PRO A 38 -19.77 13.51 -6.94
C PRO A 38 -21.16 13.10 -7.46
N LYS A 39 -21.55 13.59 -8.63
CA LYS A 39 -22.85 13.25 -9.26
C LYS A 39 -22.81 11.91 -10.00
N ARG A 40 -21.63 11.33 -10.25
CA ARG A 40 -21.51 10.02 -10.92
C ARG A 40 -22.00 8.89 -10.05
N GLN A 41 -22.71 7.94 -10.66
CA GLN A 41 -23.14 6.71 -10.00
C GLN A 41 -21.98 5.75 -9.84
N MET A 42 -21.88 5.07 -8.67
CA MET A 42 -20.82 4.12 -8.36
C MET A 42 -20.69 3.03 -9.44
N ARG A 43 -21.80 2.48 -9.94
CA ARG A 43 -21.79 1.45 -10.99
C ARG A 43 -21.22 1.89 -12.35
N LYS A 44 -21.16 3.21 -12.60
CA LYS A 44 -20.61 3.79 -13.84
C LYS A 44 -19.11 4.10 -13.74
N LEU A 45 -18.52 3.87 -12.60
CA LEU A 45 -17.09 4.02 -12.35
C LEU A 45 -16.35 2.74 -12.75
N SER A 46 -15.12 2.87 -13.26
CA SER A 46 -14.20 1.74 -13.38
C SER A 46 -13.89 1.17 -11.99
N LYS A 47 -13.36 -0.05 -11.90
CA LYS A 47 -12.96 -0.66 -10.62
C LYS A 47 -11.97 0.22 -9.85
N GLY A 48 -10.97 0.81 -10.54
CA GLY A 48 -10.03 1.75 -9.95
C GLY A 48 -10.72 3.01 -9.41
N MET A 49 -11.62 3.62 -10.18
CA MET A 49 -12.39 4.80 -9.72
C MET A 49 -13.33 4.46 -8.56
N GLN A 50 -13.86 3.23 -8.47
CA GLN A 50 -14.65 2.78 -7.32
C GLN A 50 -13.78 2.67 -6.06
N LYS A 51 -12.54 2.15 -6.18
CA LYS A 51 -11.56 2.14 -5.09
C LYS A 51 -11.24 3.57 -4.62
N GLN A 52 -10.99 4.48 -5.56
CA GLN A 52 -10.75 5.90 -5.25
C GLN A 52 -11.92 6.54 -4.51
N ALA A 53 -13.15 6.33 -4.98
CA ALA A 53 -14.34 6.85 -4.31
C ALA A 53 -14.53 6.26 -2.90
N ALA A 54 -14.23 4.97 -2.71
CA ALA A 54 -14.26 4.34 -1.40
C ALA A 54 -13.20 4.96 -0.47
N PHE A 55 -11.97 5.13 -0.96
CA PHE A 55 -10.89 5.80 -0.23
C PHE A 55 -11.27 7.23 0.16
N TRP A 56 -11.81 8.00 -0.79
CA TRP A 56 -12.27 9.35 -0.55
C TRP A 56 -13.26 9.43 0.62
N MET A 57 -14.26 8.54 0.65
CA MET A 57 -15.24 8.49 1.72
C MET A 57 -14.62 8.07 3.06
N MET A 58 -13.78 7.01 3.06
CA MET A 58 -13.16 6.50 4.29
C MET A 58 -12.21 7.50 4.92
N MET A 59 -11.36 8.15 4.14
CA MET A 59 -10.42 9.16 4.65
C MET A 59 -11.14 10.42 5.15
N SER A 60 -12.39 10.67 4.70
CA SER A 60 -13.23 11.74 5.23
C SER A 60 -13.82 11.43 6.61
N LEU A 61 -13.73 10.19 7.08
CA LEU A 61 -14.14 9.78 8.42
C LEU A 61 -13.08 10.04 9.51
N ARG A 62 -11.83 10.37 9.13
CA ARG A 62 -10.69 10.50 10.05
C ARG A 62 -10.60 9.32 11.03
N PRO A 63 -10.41 8.10 10.55
CA PRO A 63 -10.37 6.92 11.40
C PRO A 63 -9.11 6.91 12.28
N ASP A 64 -9.23 6.46 13.53
CA ASP A 64 -8.08 6.18 14.39
C ASP A 64 -7.33 4.92 13.94
N ILE A 65 -8.06 3.94 13.38
CA ILE A 65 -7.52 2.69 12.85
C ILE A 65 -8.05 2.48 11.42
N LEU A 66 -7.14 2.26 10.49
CA LEU A 66 -7.43 2.01 9.07
C LEU A 66 -6.93 0.64 8.66
N VAL A 67 -7.84 -0.24 8.22
CA VAL A 67 -7.50 -1.57 7.71
C VAL A 67 -7.72 -1.61 6.21
N LEU A 68 -6.66 -1.92 5.47
CA LEU A 68 -6.62 -1.87 4.02
C LEU A 68 -6.21 -3.22 3.44
N ASP A 69 -7.10 -3.80 2.65
CA ASP A 69 -6.84 -5.06 1.93
C ASP A 69 -6.56 -4.77 0.45
N GLU A 70 -5.31 -5.01 0.03
CA GLU A 70 -4.80 -4.76 -1.33
C GLU A 70 -5.24 -3.37 -1.87
N PRO A 71 -4.98 -2.27 -1.14
CA PRO A 71 -5.63 -0.97 -1.40
C PRO A 71 -5.27 -0.37 -2.75
N VAL A 72 -4.05 -0.60 -3.22
CA VAL A 72 -3.53 0.03 -4.45
C VAL A 72 -3.45 -0.93 -5.64
N ASP A 73 -3.87 -2.19 -5.45
CA ASP A 73 -3.91 -3.16 -6.54
C ASP A 73 -4.84 -2.71 -7.68
N GLY A 74 -4.35 -2.80 -8.92
CA GLY A 74 -5.07 -2.38 -10.12
C GLY A 74 -5.18 -0.86 -10.30
N LEU A 75 -4.47 -0.04 -9.52
CA LEU A 75 -4.36 1.39 -9.72
C LEU A 75 -3.12 1.75 -10.53
N ASP A 76 -3.20 2.84 -11.29
CA ASP A 76 -2.04 3.40 -11.97
C ASP A 76 -1.01 3.98 -10.97
N PRO A 77 0.27 4.12 -11.37
CA PRO A 77 1.33 4.57 -10.46
C PRO A 77 1.12 5.98 -9.87
N VAL A 78 0.42 6.86 -10.58
CA VAL A 78 0.16 8.25 -10.09
C VAL A 78 -0.85 8.19 -8.95
N MET A 79 -1.97 7.50 -9.18
CA MET A 79 -3.02 7.33 -8.19
C MET A 79 -2.53 6.57 -6.95
N ARG A 80 -1.69 5.55 -7.14
CA ARG A 80 -1.06 4.81 -6.06
C ARG A 80 -0.26 5.73 -5.13
N ARG A 81 0.61 6.59 -5.69
CA ARG A 81 1.36 7.57 -4.91
C ARG A 81 0.47 8.57 -4.17
N GLN A 82 -0.62 9.01 -4.80
CA GLN A 82 -1.58 9.92 -4.16
C GLN A 82 -2.26 9.26 -2.95
N ILE A 83 -2.69 8.01 -3.07
CA ILE A 83 -3.28 7.28 -1.95
C ILE A 83 -2.28 7.14 -0.80
N TRP A 84 -1.05 6.73 -1.07
CA TRP A 84 -0.03 6.62 -0.02
C TRP A 84 0.28 7.96 0.62
N SER A 85 0.36 9.04 -0.15
CA SER A 85 0.56 10.39 0.40
C SER A 85 -0.57 10.79 1.36
N ILE A 86 -1.83 10.49 1.03
CA ILE A 86 -2.98 10.78 1.91
C ILE A 86 -2.90 9.94 3.19
N VAL A 87 -2.60 8.64 3.08
CA VAL A 87 -2.48 7.74 4.24
C VAL A 87 -1.35 8.20 5.15
N MET A 88 -0.17 8.48 4.61
CA MET A 88 0.99 8.92 5.39
C MET A 88 0.77 10.29 6.07
N SER A 89 0.05 11.20 5.41
CA SER A 89 -0.38 12.47 6.05
C SER A 89 -1.27 12.20 7.25
N ASP A 90 -2.21 11.25 7.18
CA ASP A 90 -3.07 10.90 8.30
C ASP A 90 -2.31 10.23 9.45
N VAL A 91 -1.36 9.37 9.14
CA VAL A 91 -0.45 8.79 10.15
C VAL A 91 0.30 9.91 10.87
N ALA A 92 0.90 10.83 10.12
CA ALA A 92 1.73 11.89 10.68
C ALA A 92 0.95 12.96 11.43
N GLU A 93 -0.21 13.37 10.92
CA GLU A 93 -0.97 14.52 11.46
C GLU A 93 -2.02 14.12 12.49
N ASN A 94 -2.62 12.94 12.31
CA ASN A 94 -3.75 12.48 13.14
C ASN A 94 -3.40 11.28 14.02
N GLY A 95 -2.21 10.68 13.88
CA GLY A 95 -1.83 9.48 14.63
C GLY A 95 -2.62 8.23 14.22
N THR A 96 -3.15 8.18 13.00
CA THR A 96 -3.90 7.03 12.48
C THR A 96 -3.00 5.80 12.44
N SER A 97 -3.44 4.70 13.05
CA SER A 97 -2.78 3.39 12.92
C SER A 97 -3.28 2.68 11.67
N VAL A 98 -2.35 2.17 10.85
CA VAL A 98 -2.71 1.56 9.56
C VAL A 98 -2.24 0.12 9.49
N LEU A 99 -3.14 -0.79 9.15
CA LEU A 99 -2.85 -2.19 8.85
C LEU A 99 -3.12 -2.44 7.36
N ILE A 100 -2.10 -2.90 6.64
CA ILE A 100 -2.16 -3.09 5.19
C ILE A 100 -1.86 -4.54 4.85
N SER A 101 -2.69 -5.17 4.01
CA SER A 101 -2.30 -6.39 3.31
C SER A 101 -1.80 -6.04 1.90
N SER A 102 -0.73 -6.69 1.46
CA SER A 102 -0.25 -6.64 0.08
C SER A 102 0.56 -7.90 -0.26
N HIS A 103 0.49 -8.31 -1.51
CA HIS A 103 1.37 -9.36 -2.07
C HIS A 103 2.63 -8.75 -2.71
N ASN A 104 2.77 -7.43 -2.74
CA ASN A 104 3.90 -6.71 -3.31
C ASN A 104 4.69 -5.97 -2.22
N LEU A 105 5.75 -6.60 -1.72
CA LEU A 105 6.60 -6.03 -0.67
C LEU A 105 7.20 -4.68 -1.05
N ARG A 106 7.55 -4.46 -2.34
CA ARG A 106 8.13 -3.19 -2.80
C ARG A 106 7.22 -1.99 -2.59
N GLU A 107 5.91 -2.20 -2.57
CA GLU A 107 4.93 -1.14 -2.32
C GLU A 107 4.86 -0.74 -0.85
N LEU A 108 5.30 -1.62 0.03
CA LEU A 108 5.26 -1.44 1.49
C LEU A 108 6.56 -0.89 2.05
N GLU A 109 7.69 -1.02 1.34
CA GLU A 109 9.02 -0.58 1.79
C GLU A 109 9.05 0.91 2.17
N ASP A 110 8.30 1.75 1.47
CA ASP A 110 8.29 3.20 1.69
C ASP A 110 7.18 3.67 2.66
N VAL A 111 6.27 2.78 3.07
CA VAL A 111 5.06 3.18 3.81
C VAL A 111 4.83 2.41 5.12
N CYS A 112 5.55 1.31 5.35
CA CYS A 112 5.42 0.50 6.55
C CYS A 112 6.66 0.57 7.42
N ASP A 113 6.47 0.51 8.73
CA ASP A 113 7.53 0.39 9.73
C ASP A 113 7.69 -1.06 10.23
N HIS A 114 6.61 -1.84 10.19
CA HIS A 114 6.56 -3.24 10.59
C HIS A 114 6.00 -4.12 9.47
N VAL A 115 6.53 -5.33 9.35
CA VAL A 115 6.09 -6.31 8.35
C VAL A 115 5.83 -7.65 9.01
N GLY A 116 4.65 -8.23 8.71
CA GLY A 116 4.28 -9.60 9.03
C GLY A 116 4.16 -10.44 7.77
N ILE A 117 4.93 -11.51 7.65
CA ILE A 117 4.81 -12.46 6.54
C ILE A 117 3.89 -13.60 6.96
N MET A 118 2.79 -13.76 6.22
CA MET A 118 1.79 -14.79 6.50
C MET A 118 1.83 -15.90 5.45
N ASN A 119 1.81 -17.15 5.91
CA ASN A 119 1.68 -18.32 5.04
C ASN A 119 0.68 -19.32 5.66
N ARG A 120 -0.28 -19.78 4.86
CA ARG A 120 -1.32 -20.75 5.26
C ARG A 120 -2.02 -20.37 6.58
N GLY A 121 -2.35 -19.10 6.74
CA GLY A 121 -3.06 -18.58 7.91
C GLY A 121 -2.22 -18.45 9.19
N LYS A 122 -0.88 -18.57 9.09
CA LYS A 122 0.05 -18.39 10.21
C LYS A 122 1.04 -17.29 9.89
N ILE A 123 1.34 -16.47 10.89
CA ILE A 123 2.43 -15.50 10.81
C ILE A 123 3.74 -16.27 10.95
N MET A 124 4.59 -16.19 9.93
CA MET A 124 5.88 -16.86 9.86
C MET A 124 7.00 -15.98 10.38
N ILE A 125 6.93 -14.69 10.08
CA ILE A 125 7.91 -13.67 10.47
C ILE A 125 7.13 -12.41 10.83
N GLU A 126 7.56 -11.75 11.91
CA GLU A 126 7.10 -10.43 12.31
C GLU A 126 8.34 -9.64 12.76
N ARG A 127 8.66 -8.55 12.05
CA ARG A 127 9.87 -7.74 12.27
C ARG A 127 9.61 -6.29 11.89
N THR A 128 10.45 -5.40 12.40
CA THR A 128 10.56 -4.06 11.82
C THR A 128 11.16 -4.15 10.42
N LEU A 129 10.84 -3.19 9.57
CA LEU A 129 11.41 -3.16 8.22
C LEU A 129 12.93 -2.97 8.27
N SER A 130 13.45 -2.16 9.21
CA SER A 130 14.88 -1.98 9.44
C SER A 130 15.58 -3.30 9.78
N ASP A 131 15.02 -4.10 10.70
CA ASP A 131 15.63 -5.40 11.07
C ASP A 131 15.69 -6.38 9.88
N LEU A 132 14.70 -6.29 8.97
CA LEU A 132 14.70 -7.11 7.75
C LEU A 132 15.75 -6.66 6.74
N GLN A 133 16.02 -5.36 6.66
CA GLN A 133 17.00 -4.79 5.73
C GLN A 133 18.45 -4.93 6.20
N GLU A 134 18.68 -4.85 7.50
CA GLU A 134 20.05 -4.93 8.08
C GLU A 134 20.70 -6.30 7.97
N GLY A 135 19.94 -7.37 7.80
CA GLY A 135 20.44 -8.75 7.76
C GLY A 135 20.65 -9.34 6.37
N ILE A 136 20.31 -8.64 5.28
CA ILE A 136 20.31 -9.21 3.93
C ILE A 136 21.03 -8.26 2.96
N VAL A 137 22.09 -8.77 2.34
CA VAL A 137 22.85 -8.04 1.33
C VAL A 137 22.72 -8.72 -0.02
N LYS A 138 22.25 -7.98 -1.03
CA LYS A 138 22.28 -8.42 -2.42
C LYS A 138 23.59 -7.98 -3.05
N MET A 139 24.43 -8.94 -3.44
CA MET A 139 25.70 -8.73 -4.13
C MET A 139 25.59 -9.20 -5.58
N GLN A 140 26.09 -8.41 -6.51
CA GLN A 140 26.25 -8.82 -7.91
C GLN A 140 27.71 -8.79 -8.30
N LEU A 141 28.22 -9.93 -8.78
CA LEU A 141 29.61 -10.14 -9.14
C LEU A 141 29.69 -10.56 -10.60
N ALA A 142 30.60 -9.97 -11.35
CA ALA A 142 30.98 -10.48 -12.68
C ALA A 142 32.24 -11.35 -12.50
N LEU A 143 32.08 -12.66 -12.65
CA LEU A 143 33.21 -13.58 -12.56
C LEU A 143 33.87 -13.75 -13.96
N PRO A 144 35.23 -13.78 -14.01
CA PRO A 144 35.94 -14.21 -15.23
C PRO A 144 35.66 -15.68 -15.52
N ASP A 145 35.96 -16.11 -16.74
CA ASP A 145 35.75 -17.50 -17.15
C ASP A 145 36.54 -18.45 -16.22
N GLY A 146 35.86 -19.38 -15.56
CA GLY A 146 36.45 -20.31 -14.60
C GLY A 146 36.71 -19.71 -13.20
N GLY A 147 36.28 -18.46 -12.94
CA GLY A 147 36.38 -17.84 -11.62
C GLY A 147 35.42 -18.47 -10.60
N THR A 148 35.88 -18.61 -9.35
CA THR A 148 35.10 -19.10 -8.23
C THR A 148 34.66 -17.95 -7.33
N LEU A 149 33.56 -18.16 -6.60
CA LEU A 149 33.13 -17.22 -5.57
C LEU A 149 34.16 -17.16 -4.43
N PRO A 150 34.32 -16.00 -3.77
CA PRO A 150 35.16 -15.91 -2.59
C PRO A 150 34.67 -16.87 -1.48
N ASP A 151 35.64 -17.44 -0.75
CA ASP A 151 35.35 -18.27 0.42
C ASP A 151 34.88 -17.41 1.59
N GLY A 152 34.05 -17.98 2.48
CA GLY A 152 33.60 -17.32 3.71
C GLY A 152 32.36 -16.44 3.58
N LEU A 153 31.67 -16.48 2.43
CA LEU A 153 30.37 -15.84 2.28
C LEU A 153 29.26 -16.74 2.80
N ASP A 154 28.39 -16.20 3.66
CA ASP A 154 27.17 -16.88 4.11
C ASP A 154 26.06 -16.68 3.06
N ILE A 155 26.04 -17.57 2.06
CA ILE A 155 25.19 -17.44 0.88
C ILE A 155 23.82 -18.06 1.16
N LEU A 156 22.78 -17.21 1.31
CA LEU A 156 21.40 -17.65 1.45
C LEU A 156 20.78 -18.07 0.10
N HIS A 157 21.15 -17.38 -0.97
CA HIS A 157 20.69 -17.71 -2.33
C HIS A 157 21.70 -17.25 -3.38
N ALA A 158 21.89 -18.06 -4.43
CA ALA A 158 22.75 -17.72 -5.55
C ALA A 158 22.01 -17.97 -6.86
N SER A 159 22.14 -17.06 -7.81
CA SER A 159 21.66 -17.21 -9.18
C SER A 159 22.69 -16.69 -10.18
N SER A 160 22.75 -17.27 -11.38
CA SER A 160 23.68 -16.86 -12.42
C SER A 160 22.98 -16.55 -13.72
N THR A 161 23.44 -15.49 -14.39
CA THR A 161 23.01 -15.12 -15.73
C THR A 161 24.27 -14.80 -16.56
N GLY A 162 24.73 -15.79 -17.30
CA GLY A 162 26.03 -15.72 -17.99
C GLY A 162 27.18 -15.60 -16.97
N ARG A 163 27.97 -14.51 -17.07
CA ARG A 163 29.08 -14.23 -16.16
C ARG A 163 28.65 -13.49 -14.89
N LEU A 164 27.40 -13.02 -14.81
CA LEU A 164 26.89 -12.29 -13.67
C LEU A 164 26.34 -13.26 -12.63
N GLN A 165 26.93 -13.26 -11.45
CA GLN A 165 26.43 -13.97 -10.27
C GLN A 165 25.68 -12.98 -9.39
N THR A 166 24.47 -13.34 -8.99
CA THR A 166 23.70 -12.60 -7.98
C THR A 166 23.62 -13.43 -6.72
N LEU A 167 24.14 -12.91 -5.63
CA LEU A 167 24.17 -13.54 -4.32
C LEU A 167 23.23 -12.77 -3.36
N ILE A 168 22.58 -13.50 -2.50
CA ILE A 168 21.90 -12.98 -1.31
C ILE A 168 22.69 -13.54 -0.12
N LEU A 169 23.23 -12.63 0.68
CA LEU A 169 24.04 -12.91 1.88
C LEU A 169 23.28 -12.56 3.12
#